data_f84e5e0590dc88eb86559dda2c9da4bd
#
_entry.id   f84e5e0590dc88eb86559dda2c9da4bd
#
_cell.length_a   1.000
_cell.length_b   1.000
_cell.length_c   1.000
_cell.angle_alpha   90.00
_cell.angle_beta   90.00
_cell.angle_gamma   90.00
#
_symmetry.space_group_name_H-M   'P 1'
#
loop_
_entity.id
_entity.type
_entity.pdbx_description
1 polymer ?
#
loop_
_entity_poly.entity_id
_entity_poly.type
_entity_poly.pdbx_seq_one_letter_code
_entity_poly.pdbx_strand_id
1 'polypeptide(L)'
;MTSKTRVVVVDDSALVRSLLGEIINRQADMVCIGAAADPLVAREMIRELNPDVITLDVEMPRMDGIEFLSRLMRLRPMPVVMVSTLTERGAEVTLRALELGAVDFVAKPKIGVSDGLALLADDICSKIRIAARAHLRRAAAAPAAAPPRPSAAPLGRLSTEKIVFIGASTGGTEATKEVLVQLPADAPAVMITQHMPPGFTRSYATRLDGLCRIAVKEAVDGERVLPGHAYIAPGGLHLSVERSGANYLARVRDGEPVNRHKPSVEILFESAARVVGPNALGVMLTGMGGDGARAMRLMRDAGSFNIAQDEASCVVFGMPREAIAAGAAHEVLPLQDIAARLIERLRSTAGLATSRV
;
A
#
# COMPACT_ATOMS: atom_id res chain seq x y z
N MET A 1 5.97 -10.81 -31.27
CA MET A 1 6.15 -9.41 -30.86
C MET A 1 5.14 -9.15 -29.75
N THR A 2 5.56 -8.90 -28.53
CA THR A 2 4.67 -8.52 -27.43
C THR A 2 4.03 -7.17 -27.77
N SER A 3 2.70 -7.07 -27.72
CA SER A 3 1.99 -5.82 -27.97
C SER A 3 2.41 -4.78 -26.92
N LYS A 4 2.65 -3.54 -27.34
CA LYS A 4 2.96 -2.44 -26.43
C LYS A 4 1.74 -2.09 -25.60
N THR A 5 1.95 -1.79 -24.32
CA THR A 5 0.90 -1.24 -23.44
C THR A 5 0.40 0.10 -23.97
N ARG A 6 -0.88 0.21 -24.22
CA ARG A 6 -1.55 1.38 -24.80
C ARG A 6 -2.07 2.30 -23.70
N VAL A 7 -1.54 3.52 -23.64
CA VAL A 7 -1.83 4.46 -22.56
C VAL A 7 -2.55 5.70 -23.08
N VAL A 8 -3.58 6.15 -22.38
CA VAL A 8 -4.20 7.47 -22.57
C VAL A 8 -3.84 8.35 -21.38
N VAL A 9 -3.36 9.56 -21.66
CA VAL A 9 -3.02 10.57 -20.65
C VAL A 9 -4.17 11.54 -20.48
N VAL A 10 -4.64 11.76 -19.25
CA VAL A 10 -5.73 12.69 -18.93
C VAL A 10 -5.23 13.69 -17.89
N ASP A 11 -5.07 14.96 -18.31
CA ASP A 11 -4.56 16.05 -17.46
C ASP A 11 -4.98 17.37 -18.10
N ASP A 12 -5.35 18.40 -17.34
CA ASP A 12 -5.75 19.70 -17.88
C ASP A 12 -4.57 20.53 -18.40
N SER A 13 -3.36 20.31 -17.85
CA SER A 13 -2.12 20.98 -18.25
C SER A 13 -1.55 20.39 -19.56
N ALA A 14 -1.49 21.21 -20.59
CA ALA A 14 -0.89 20.83 -21.87
C ALA A 14 0.58 20.42 -21.73
N LEU A 15 1.32 21.06 -20.81
CA LEU A 15 2.72 20.75 -20.53
C LEU A 15 2.85 19.36 -19.92
N VAL A 16 2.00 19.02 -18.92
CA VAL A 16 2.03 17.69 -18.27
C VAL A 16 1.63 16.59 -19.27
N ARG A 17 0.60 16.83 -20.11
CA ARG A 17 0.24 15.89 -21.17
C ARG A 17 1.38 15.61 -22.14
N SER A 18 2.07 16.65 -22.60
CA SER A 18 3.21 16.53 -23.50
C SER A 18 4.35 15.74 -22.84
N LEU A 19 4.68 16.11 -21.61
CA LEU A 19 5.74 15.47 -20.83
C LEU A 19 5.48 13.97 -20.58
N LEU A 20 4.28 13.63 -20.10
CA LEU A 20 3.91 12.24 -19.86
C LEU A 20 3.88 11.44 -21.16
N GLY A 21 3.37 12.04 -22.24
CA GLY A 21 3.39 11.42 -23.57
C GLY A 21 4.81 11.10 -24.06
N GLU A 22 5.75 12.04 -23.86
CA GLU A 22 7.17 11.80 -24.20
C GLU A 22 7.80 10.71 -23.35
N ILE A 23 7.59 10.75 -22.01
CA ILE A 23 8.11 9.75 -21.08
C ILE A 23 7.63 8.34 -21.48
N ILE A 24 6.35 8.20 -21.76
CA ILE A 24 5.73 6.93 -22.17
C ILE A 24 6.29 6.47 -23.51
N ASN A 25 6.36 7.35 -24.52
CA ASN A 25 6.80 7.00 -25.86
C ASN A 25 8.30 6.67 -25.97
N ARG A 26 9.12 7.11 -25.02
CA ARG A 26 10.53 6.70 -24.93
C ARG A 26 10.71 5.25 -24.49
N GLN A 27 9.67 4.59 -23.99
CA GLN A 27 9.74 3.20 -23.57
C GLN A 27 9.48 2.26 -24.75
N ALA A 28 10.22 1.15 -24.78
CA ALA A 28 10.08 0.14 -25.84
C ALA A 28 8.77 -0.66 -25.74
N ASP A 29 8.22 -0.78 -24.52
CA ASP A 29 7.12 -1.68 -24.16
C ASP A 29 5.77 -0.98 -23.98
N MET A 30 5.69 0.35 -24.15
CA MET A 30 4.43 1.11 -24.07
C MET A 30 4.33 2.20 -25.13
N VAL A 31 3.14 2.76 -25.28
CA VAL A 31 2.87 3.84 -26.24
C VAL A 31 1.71 4.71 -25.74
N CYS A 32 1.88 6.03 -25.79
CA CYS A 32 0.80 6.98 -25.59
C CYS A 32 -0.04 7.07 -26.86
N ILE A 33 -1.29 6.61 -26.80
CA ILE A 33 -2.22 6.56 -27.95
C ILE A 33 -3.21 7.71 -27.99
N GLY A 34 -3.22 8.55 -26.94
CA GLY A 34 -4.08 9.72 -26.85
C GLY A 34 -3.80 10.55 -25.61
N ALA A 35 -4.13 11.85 -25.68
CA ALA A 35 -3.99 12.79 -24.59
C ALA A 35 -5.25 13.68 -24.51
N ALA A 36 -5.98 13.62 -23.40
CA ALA A 36 -7.23 14.34 -23.18
C ALA A 36 -7.02 15.49 -22.19
N ALA A 37 -7.60 16.64 -22.49
CA ALA A 37 -7.51 17.82 -21.63
C ALA A 37 -8.63 17.88 -20.57
N ASP A 38 -9.64 17.04 -20.70
CA ASP A 38 -10.78 16.99 -19.78
C ASP A 38 -11.45 15.60 -19.79
N PRO A 39 -12.29 15.30 -18.79
CA PRO A 39 -12.96 14.02 -18.67
C PRO A 39 -13.91 13.65 -19.81
N LEU A 40 -14.51 14.61 -20.52
CA LEU A 40 -15.43 14.33 -21.61
C LEU A 40 -14.67 13.81 -22.82
N VAL A 41 -13.58 14.50 -23.19
CA VAL A 41 -12.67 14.06 -24.24
C VAL A 41 -12.04 12.71 -23.88
N ALA A 42 -11.64 12.52 -22.61
CA ALA A 42 -11.10 11.26 -22.14
C ALA A 42 -12.09 10.10 -22.32
N ARG A 43 -13.37 10.30 -22.03
CA ARG A 43 -14.42 9.29 -22.20
C ARG A 43 -14.56 8.83 -23.66
N GLU A 44 -14.53 9.76 -24.60
CA GLU A 44 -14.60 9.47 -26.02
C GLU A 44 -13.36 8.70 -26.49
N MET A 45 -12.17 9.18 -26.10
CA MET A 45 -10.92 8.49 -26.42
C MET A 45 -10.86 7.06 -25.87
N ILE A 46 -11.30 6.86 -24.62
CA ILE A 46 -11.35 5.53 -24.00
C ILE A 46 -12.29 4.60 -24.80
N ARG A 47 -13.41 5.11 -25.28
CA ARG A 47 -14.35 4.30 -26.06
C ARG A 47 -13.78 3.92 -27.43
N GLU A 48 -13.13 4.85 -28.12
CA GLU A 48 -12.64 4.67 -29.48
C GLU A 48 -11.29 3.95 -29.52
N LEU A 49 -10.38 4.33 -28.64
CA LEU A 49 -9.00 3.84 -28.65
C LEU A 49 -8.80 2.56 -27.83
N ASN A 50 -9.70 2.24 -26.90
CA ASN A 50 -9.61 1.08 -26.02
C ASN A 50 -8.21 0.92 -25.38
N PRO A 51 -7.75 1.87 -24.54
CA PRO A 51 -6.45 1.80 -23.88
C PRO A 51 -6.38 0.67 -22.84
N ASP A 52 -5.15 0.22 -22.54
CA ASP A 52 -4.89 -0.76 -21.49
C ASP A 52 -4.81 -0.08 -20.10
N VAL A 53 -4.30 1.15 -20.06
CA VAL A 53 -4.13 1.95 -18.85
C VAL A 53 -4.44 3.42 -19.14
N ILE A 54 -5.00 4.13 -18.17
CA ILE A 54 -5.05 5.60 -18.22
C ILE A 54 -4.23 6.20 -17.07
N THR A 55 -3.56 7.31 -17.34
CA THR A 55 -3.11 8.22 -16.28
C THR A 55 -4.16 9.31 -16.11
N LEU A 56 -4.52 9.63 -14.89
CA LEU A 56 -5.61 10.55 -14.59
C LEU A 56 -5.19 11.58 -13.56
N ASP A 57 -5.28 12.85 -13.94
CA ASP A 57 -5.10 13.95 -13.00
C ASP A 57 -6.24 13.99 -11.98
N VAL A 58 -5.87 14.31 -10.76
CA VAL A 58 -6.81 14.52 -9.65
C VAL A 58 -7.55 15.83 -9.78
N GLU A 59 -6.83 16.92 -10.11
CA GLU A 59 -7.33 18.29 -10.09
C GLU A 59 -7.59 18.79 -11.52
N MET A 60 -8.83 18.67 -12.00
CA MET A 60 -9.23 19.18 -13.31
C MET A 60 -10.41 20.16 -13.19
N PRO A 61 -10.46 21.23 -14.02
CA PRO A 61 -11.61 22.12 -14.05
C PRO A 61 -12.86 21.42 -14.63
N ARG A 62 -14.05 21.86 -14.23
CA ARG A 62 -15.39 21.41 -14.68
C ARG A 62 -15.86 20.06 -14.19
N MET A 63 -15.01 19.04 -14.13
CA MET A 63 -15.35 17.74 -13.56
C MET A 63 -14.13 17.25 -12.78
N ASP A 64 -14.33 16.97 -11.50
CA ASP A 64 -13.33 16.42 -10.62
C ASP A 64 -12.87 15.03 -11.13
N GLY A 65 -11.56 14.78 -11.14
CA GLY A 65 -10.99 13.49 -11.52
C GLY A 65 -11.56 12.32 -10.72
N ILE A 66 -11.96 12.55 -9.47
CA ILE A 66 -12.63 11.58 -8.62
C ILE A 66 -14.01 11.19 -9.13
N GLU A 67 -14.79 12.18 -9.55
CA GLU A 67 -16.12 11.91 -10.11
C GLU A 67 -16.00 11.12 -11.42
N PHE A 68 -15.05 11.50 -12.27
CA PHE A 68 -14.76 10.77 -13.49
C PHE A 68 -14.33 9.33 -13.21
N LEU A 69 -13.38 9.13 -12.28
CA LEU A 69 -12.91 7.81 -11.85
C LEU A 69 -14.06 6.95 -11.34
N SER A 70 -14.91 7.49 -10.47
CA SER A 70 -16.07 6.78 -9.92
C SER A 70 -17.02 6.29 -11.02
N ARG A 71 -17.30 7.13 -12.00
CA ARG A 71 -18.14 6.78 -13.16
C ARG A 71 -17.46 5.71 -14.03
N LEU A 72 -16.16 5.88 -14.28
CA LEU A 72 -15.36 4.95 -15.09
C LEU A 72 -15.34 3.56 -14.45
N MET A 73 -15.01 3.47 -13.16
CA MET A 73 -14.92 2.20 -12.44
C MET A 73 -16.27 1.47 -12.34
N ARG A 74 -17.37 2.20 -12.33
CA ARG A 74 -18.71 1.61 -12.36
C ARG A 74 -19.14 1.11 -13.73
N LEU A 75 -18.84 1.87 -14.79
CA LEU A 75 -19.38 1.61 -16.14
C LEU A 75 -18.42 0.76 -16.99
N ARG A 76 -17.13 0.98 -16.85
CA ARG A 76 -16.07 0.31 -17.59
C ARG A 76 -14.79 0.23 -16.73
N PRO A 77 -14.75 -0.67 -15.74
CA PRO A 77 -13.54 -0.83 -14.91
C PRO A 77 -12.31 -1.06 -15.77
N MET A 78 -11.28 -0.24 -15.56
CA MET A 78 -10.00 -0.35 -16.26
C MET A 78 -8.87 0.20 -15.38
N PRO A 79 -7.59 -0.18 -15.65
CA PRO A 79 -6.46 0.29 -14.87
C PRO A 79 -6.28 1.80 -14.94
N VAL A 80 -6.24 2.44 -13.77
CA VAL A 80 -6.02 3.89 -13.63
C VAL A 80 -4.85 4.13 -12.69
N VAL A 81 -3.89 4.95 -13.14
CA VAL A 81 -2.81 5.51 -12.31
C VAL A 81 -3.12 6.99 -12.10
N MET A 82 -3.30 7.40 -10.86
CA MET A 82 -3.56 8.80 -10.55
C MET A 82 -2.27 9.61 -10.66
N VAL A 83 -2.38 10.85 -11.14
CA VAL A 83 -1.27 11.81 -11.14
C VAL A 83 -1.68 12.97 -10.24
N SER A 84 -0.98 13.22 -9.13
CA SER A 84 -1.43 14.10 -8.07
C SER A 84 -0.35 15.05 -7.59
N THR A 85 -0.77 16.24 -7.16
CA THR A 85 0.13 17.20 -6.49
C THR A 85 0.53 16.72 -5.10
N LEU A 86 1.76 17.07 -4.65
CA LEU A 86 2.26 16.76 -3.30
C LEU A 86 1.71 17.74 -2.24
N THR A 87 0.41 18.00 -2.25
CA THR A 87 -0.28 18.81 -1.25
C THR A 87 -1.08 17.91 -0.30
N GLU A 88 -1.39 18.38 0.91
CA GLU A 88 -2.24 17.63 1.84
C GLU A 88 -3.62 17.33 1.22
N ARG A 89 -4.21 18.32 0.56
CA ARG A 89 -5.47 18.14 -0.18
C ARG A 89 -5.33 17.12 -1.32
N GLY A 90 -4.26 17.19 -2.10
CA GLY A 90 -3.97 16.22 -3.15
C GLY A 90 -3.82 14.80 -2.60
N ALA A 91 -3.20 14.65 -1.42
CA ALA A 91 -3.05 13.35 -0.76
C ALA A 91 -4.41 12.75 -0.34
N GLU A 92 -5.30 13.54 0.27
CA GLU A 92 -6.64 13.06 0.65
C GLU A 92 -7.47 12.61 -0.56
N VAL A 93 -7.46 13.42 -1.62
CA VAL A 93 -8.20 13.10 -2.85
C VAL A 93 -7.61 11.85 -3.53
N THR A 94 -6.29 11.71 -3.53
CA THR A 94 -5.60 10.53 -4.09
C THR A 94 -5.95 9.26 -3.31
N LEU A 95 -5.95 9.31 -1.98
CA LEU A 95 -6.35 8.17 -1.15
C LEU A 95 -7.81 7.76 -1.42
N ARG A 96 -8.69 8.74 -1.65
CA ARG A 96 -10.06 8.45 -2.06
C ARG A 96 -10.13 7.81 -3.46
N ALA A 97 -9.26 8.22 -4.38
CA ALA A 97 -9.17 7.59 -5.71
C ALA A 97 -8.78 6.11 -5.62
N LEU A 98 -7.83 5.76 -4.74
CA LEU A 98 -7.44 4.37 -4.51
C LEU A 98 -8.61 3.54 -3.99
N GLU A 99 -9.45 4.07 -3.09
CA GLU A 99 -10.68 3.40 -2.64
C GLU A 99 -11.70 3.17 -3.76
N LEU A 100 -11.78 4.10 -4.69
CA LEU A 100 -12.67 4.00 -5.86
C LEU A 100 -12.14 3.01 -6.90
N GLY A 101 -10.95 2.45 -6.69
CA GLY A 101 -10.38 1.41 -7.54
C GLY A 101 -9.22 1.86 -8.45
N ALA A 102 -8.67 3.05 -8.27
CA ALA A 102 -7.39 3.38 -8.89
C ALA A 102 -6.31 2.40 -8.40
N VAL A 103 -5.45 1.96 -9.32
CA VAL A 103 -4.42 0.95 -9.02
C VAL A 103 -3.30 1.52 -8.17
N ASP A 104 -2.84 2.72 -8.54
CA ASP A 104 -1.73 3.41 -7.88
C ASP A 104 -1.76 4.91 -8.20
N PHE A 105 -0.78 5.64 -7.67
CA PHE A 105 -0.63 7.07 -7.95
C PHE A 105 0.84 7.47 -8.08
N VAL A 106 1.08 8.58 -8.78
CA VAL A 106 2.38 9.23 -8.94
C VAL A 106 2.27 10.68 -8.53
N ALA A 107 3.29 11.19 -7.85
CA ALA A 107 3.37 12.60 -7.54
C ALA A 107 3.73 13.42 -8.79
N LYS A 108 3.01 14.52 -9.07
CA LYS A 108 3.34 15.45 -10.15
C LYS A 108 4.75 16.01 -9.93
N PRO A 109 5.57 16.14 -10.98
CA PRO A 109 6.90 16.72 -10.86
C PRO A 109 6.80 18.19 -10.45
N LYS A 110 7.68 18.63 -9.56
CA LYS A 110 7.91 20.06 -9.38
C LYS A 110 8.63 20.58 -10.63
N ILE A 111 7.97 21.45 -11.37
CA ILE A 111 8.53 22.07 -12.60
C ILE A 111 9.82 22.81 -12.22
N GLY A 112 10.95 22.49 -12.87
CA GLY A 112 12.24 23.19 -12.69
C GLY A 112 13.42 22.34 -12.21
N VAL A 113 13.27 21.05 -11.95
CA VAL A 113 14.37 20.18 -11.49
C VAL A 113 14.59 19.06 -12.50
N SER A 114 15.69 19.12 -13.27
CA SER A 114 16.06 18.13 -14.30
C SER A 114 16.18 16.71 -13.73
N ASP A 115 16.74 16.56 -12.53
CA ASP A 115 16.91 15.26 -11.87
C ASP A 115 15.57 14.68 -11.39
N GLY A 116 14.62 15.52 -11.01
CA GLY A 116 13.26 15.10 -10.64
C GLY A 116 12.47 14.50 -11.80
N LEU A 117 12.82 14.87 -13.04
CA LEU A 117 12.14 14.39 -14.24
C LEU A 117 12.51 12.94 -14.58
N ALA A 118 13.77 12.55 -14.41
CA ALA A 118 14.22 11.18 -14.64
C ALA A 118 13.64 10.22 -13.60
N LEU A 119 13.64 10.61 -12.33
CA LEU A 119 13.04 9.82 -11.24
C LEU A 119 11.53 9.66 -11.43
N LEU A 120 10.84 10.73 -11.86
CA LEU A 120 9.42 10.64 -12.21
C LEU A 120 9.17 9.69 -13.37
N ALA A 121 10.01 9.75 -14.42
CA ALA A 121 9.86 8.89 -15.58
C ALA A 121 9.94 7.41 -15.21
N ASP A 122 10.88 7.04 -14.35
CA ASP A 122 11.02 5.66 -13.88
C ASP A 122 9.83 5.24 -13.02
N ASP A 123 9.36 6.10 -12.10
CA ASP A 123 8.22 5.80 -11.21
C ASP A 123 6.93 5.64 -12.01
N ILE A 124 6.58 6.61 -12.87
CA ILE A 124 5.34 6.53 -13.66
C ILE A 124 5.34 5.35 -14.64
N CYS A 125 6.45 5.10 -15.33
CA CYS A 125 6.55 3.96 -16.25
C CYS A 125 6.43 2.62 -15.50
N SER A 126 7.05 2.52 -14.32
CA SER A 126 6.90 1.35 -13.45
C SER A 126 5.44 1.14 -13.05
N LYS A 127 4.75 2.18 -12.59
CA LYS A 127 3.34 2.11 -12.17
C LYS A 127 2.38 1.83 -13.31
N ILE A 128 2.62 2.36 -14.51
CA ILE A 128 1.86 2.00 -15.71
C ILE A 128 2.03 0.52 -16.04
N ARG A 129 3.26 -0.04 -15.99
CA ARG A 129 3.50 -1.47 -16.20
C ARG A 129 2.79 -2.35 -15.18
N ILE A 130 2.79 -1.91 -13.93
CA ILE A 130 2.08 -2.57 -12.83
C ILE A 130 0.59 -2.53 -13.07
N ALA A 131 0.04 -1.35 -13.37
CA ALA A 131 -1.38 -1.16 -13.61
C ALA A 131 -1.89 -2.00 -14.79
N ALA A 132 -1.12 -2.09 -15.87
CA ALA A 132 -1.48 -2.93 -17.03
C ALA A 132 -1.63 -4.42 -16.70
N ARG A 133 -1.01 -4.87 -15.61
CA ARG A 133 -1.04 -6.27 -15.14
C ARG A 133 -1.88 -6.47 -13.87
N ALA A 134 -2.44 -5.39 -13.33
CA ALA A 134 -3.19 -5.43 -12.09
C ALA A 134 -4.50 -6.23 -12.27
N HIS A 135 -4.79 -7.07 -11.29
CA HIS A 135 -6.10 -7.71 -11.19
C HIS A 135 -7.11 -6.71 -10.66
N LEU A 136 -7.83 -6.06 -11.55
CA LEU A 136 -8.94 -5.20 -11.15
C LEU A 136 -10.03 -6.09 -10.54
N ARG A 137 -10.21 -6.00 -9.25
CA ARG A 137 -11.46 -6.48 -8.65
C ARG A 137 -12.55 -5.64 -9.31
N ARG A 138 -13.40 -6.25 -10.13
CA ARG A 138 -14.67 -5.62 -10.49
C ARG A 138 -15.23 -5.09 -9.18
N ALA A 139 -15.44 -3.77 -9.10
CA ALA A 139 -16.21 -3.24 -7.97
C ALA A 139 -17.50 -4.06 -7.98
N ALA A 140 -17.56 -5.08 -7.15
CA ALA A 140 -18.79 -5.79 -6.91
C ALA A 140 -19.75 -4.66 -6.58
N ALA A 141 -20.84 -4.55 -7.35
CA ALA A 141 -21.96 -3.66 -7.02
C ALA A 141 -22.07 -3.78 -5.50
N ALA A 142 -21.89 -2.64 -4.78
CA ALA A 142 -21.63 -2.60 -3.36
C ALA A 142 -22.38 -3.77 -2.72
N PRO A 143 -21.72 -4.78 -2.13
CA PRO A 143 -22.45 -5.94 -1.63
C PRO A 143 -23.48 -5.33 -0.70
N ALA A 144 -24.74 -5.60 -0.95
CA ALA A 144 -25.83 -5.23 -0.05
C ALA A 144 -25.28 -5.55 1.33
N ALA A 145 -25.06 -4.56 2.16
CA ALA A 145 -24.24 -4.52 3.36
C ALA A 145 -24.05 -5.94 3.92
N ALA A 146 -22.89 -6.55 3.66
CA ALA A 146 -22.57 -7.82 4.30
C ALA A 146 -22.84 -7.59 5.78
N PRO A 147 -23.58 -8.46 6.46
CA PRO A 147 -23.90 -8.25 7.87
C PRO A 147 -22.59 -7.92 8.58
N PRO A 148 -22.57 -6.89 9.46
CA PRO A 148 -21.36 -6.47 10.12
C PRO A 148 -20.70 -7.74 10.67
N ARG A 149 -19.49 -8.06 10.18
CA ARG A 149 -18.77 -9.23 10.71
C ARG A 149 -18.73 -9.06 12.22
N PRO A 150 -19.07 -10.09 13.01
CA PRO A 150 -19.20 -9.94 14.45
C PRO A 150 -17.92 -9.29 14.96
N SER A 151 -18.09 -8.22 15.73
CA SER A 151 -17.01 -7.51 16.40
C SER A 151 -16.08 -8.54 17.01
N ALA A 152 -14.81 -8.56 16.60
CA ALA A 152 -13.85 -9.42 17.25
C ALA A 152 -13.92 -9.14 18.76
N ALA A 153 -14.28 -10.16 19.55
CA ALA A 153 -14.30 -10.02 21.00
C ALA A 153 -12.91 -9.60 21.48
N PRO A 154 -12.80 -8.81 22.54
CA PRO A 154 -11.52 -8.40 23.10
C PRO A 154 -10.57 -9.59 23.24
N LEU A 155 -9.30 -9.38 22.95
CA LEU A 155 -8.28 -10.42 23.02
C LEU A 155 -7.92 -10.76 24.48
N GLY A 156 -8.30 -9.89 25.42
CA GLY A 156 -7.99 -10.01 26.83
C GLY A 156 -6.54 -9.62 27.15
N ARG A 157 -5.99 -10.14 28.24
CA ARG A 157 -4.59 -9.85 28.61
C ARG A 157 -3.64 -10.54 27.65
N LEU A 158 -3.31 -9.91 26.52
CA LEU A 158 -2.20 -10.31 25.68
C LEU A 158 -0.88 -9.90 26.31
N SER A 159 0.19 -10.65 26.02
CA SER A 159 1.54 -10.21 26.29
C SER A 159 1.80 -8.90 25.51
N THR A 160 2.21 -7.85 26.21
CA THR A 160 2.62 -6.56 25.60
C THR A 160 3.86 -6.68 24.71
N GLU A 161 4.45 -7.84 24.64
CA GLU A 161 5.63 -8.14 23.82
C GLU A 161 5.31 -8.50 22.36
N LYS A 162 4.06 -8.84 22.03
CA LYS A 162 3.68 -9.17 20.65
C LYS A 162 3.55 -7.90 19.81
N ILE A 163 4.11 -7.94 18.59
CA ILE A 163 4.00 -6.86 17.60
C ILE A 163 3.71 -7.48 16.23
N VAL A 164 2.77 -6.89 15.51
CA VAL A 164 2.46 -7.22 14.11
C VAL A 164 3.24 -6.28 13.19
N PHE A 165 3.89 -6.81 12.19
CA PHE A 165 4.64 -6.07 11.18
C PHE A 165 4.02 -6.27 9.82
N ILE A 166 3.67 -5.19 9.12
CA ILE A 166 3.00 -5.23 7.81
C ILE A 166 3.86 -4.53 6.77
N GLY A 167 4.11 -5.21 5.66
CA GLY A 167 4.75 -4.64 4.48
C GLY A 167 3.80 -4.63 3.29
N ALA A 168 3.71 -3.50 2.58
CA ALA A 168 2.79 -3.31 1.47
C ALA A 168 3.26 -2.26 0.45
N SER A 169 2.73 -2.34 -0.79
CA SER A 169 2.99 -1.36 -1.85
C SER A 169 1.72 -1.11 -2.68
N THR A 170 1.74 -1.28 -4.00
CA THR A 170 0.58 -1.08 -4.89
C THR A 170 -0.62 -1.94 -4.45
N GLY A 171 -1.77 -1.30 -4.26
CA GLY A 171 -2.97 -1.92 -3.67
C GLY A 171 -2.91 -2.09 -2.15
N GLY A 172 -1.76 -1.79 -1.53
CA GLY A 172 -1.50 -1.99 -0.10
C GLY A 172 -2.33 -1.09 0.81
N THR A 173 -2.71 0.10 0.36
CA THR A 173 -3.54 1.03 1.14
C THR A 173 -4.88 0.41 1.52
N GLU A 174 -5.55 -0.20 0.55
CA GLU A 174 -6.83 -0.87 0.77
C GLU A 174 -6.65 -2.22 1.49
N ALA A 175 -5.59 -2.97 1.13
CA ALA A 175 -5.30 -4.24 1.79
C ALA A 175 -4.97 -4.06 3.28
N THR A 176 -4.16 -3.08 3.63
CA THR A 176 -3.84 -2.75 5.04
C THR A 176 -5.10 -2.29 5.79
N LYS A 177 -5.93 -1.44 5.17
CA LYS A 177 -7.22 -1.04 5.75
C LYS A 177 -8.09 -2.25 6.06
N GLU A 178 -8.24 -3.18 5.11
CA GLU A 178 -9.06 -4.39 5.30
C GLU A 178 -8.58 -5.24 6.49
N VAL A 179 -7.27 -5.30 6.72
CA VAL A 179 -6.70 -5.99 7.89
C VAL A 179 -6.97 -5.20 9.17
N LEU A 180 -6.66 -3.90 9.21
CA LEU A 180 -6.70 -3.10 10.45
C LEU A 180 -8.11 -2.88 10.99
N VAL A 181 -9.11 -2.66 10.15
CA VAL A 181 -10.50 -2.41 10.59
C VAL A 181 -11.13 -3.61 11.32
N GLN A 182 -10.56 -4.80 11.14
CA GLN A 182 -11.02 -6.02 11.79
C GLN A 182 -10.34 -6.26 13.15
N LEU A 183 -9.23 -5.56 13.45
CA LEU A 183 -8.52 -5.72 14.70
C LEU A 183 -9.32 -5.10 15.87
N PRO A 184 -9.39 -5.77 17.04
CA PRO A 184 -10.02 -5.22 18.23
C PRO A 184 -9.17 -4.10 18.83
N ALA A 185 -9.78 -3.25 19.68
CA ALA A 185 -9.10 -2.09 20.29
C ALA A 185 -7.91 -2.48 21.19
N ASP A 186 -7.91 -3.69 21.72
CA ASP A 186 -6.82 -4.27 22.54
C ASP A 186 -5.82 -5.11 21.73
N ALA A 187 -5.80 -4.96 20.40
CA ALA A 187 -4.83 -5.65 19.56
C ALA A 187 -3.39 -5.30 19.95
N PRO A 188 -2.39 -6.17 19.69
CA PRO A 188 -0.99 -5.81 19.81
C PRO A 188 -0.66 -4.59 18.97
N ALA A 189 0.47 -3.97 19.26
CA ALA A 189 0.99 -2.92 18.40
C ALA A 189 1.16 -3.42 16.96
N VAL A 190 0.92 -2.55 15.99
CA VAL A 190 1.13 -2.82 14.57
C VAL A 190 2.13 -1.81 14.01
N MET A 191 3.19 -2.26 13.33
CA MET A 191 4.13 -1.40 12.64
C MET A 191 4.05 -1.66 11.15
N ILE A 192 3.92 -0.61 10.35
CA ILE A 192 3.53 -0.70 8.94
C ILE A 192 4.50 0.08 8.08
N THR A 193 5.04 -0.57 7.06
CA THR A 193 5.68 0.10 5.94
C THR A 193 4.82 -0.06 4.69
N GLN A 194 4.24 1.04 4.25
CA GLN A 194 3.60 1.20 2.96
C GLN A 194 4.52 2.05 2.08
N HIS A 195 4.88 1.57 0.89
CA HIS A 195 5.61 2.39 -0.08
C HIS A 195 4.76 3.57 -0.51
N MET A 196 5.10 4.75 0.03
CA MET A 196 4.35 5.97 -0.17
C MET A 196 5.28 7.19 -0.03
N PRO A 197 5.15 8.21 -0.88
CA PRO A 197 6.01 9.38 -0.82
C PRO A 197 5.70 10.26 0.42
N PRO A 198 6.63 11.18 0.77
CA PRO A 198 6.40 12.16 1.82
C PRO A 198 5.10 12.94 1.60
N GLY A 199 4.42 13.29 2.69
CA GLY A 199 3.16 14.05 2.68
C GLY A 199 1.90 13.20 2.54
N PHE A 200 2.00 11.98 1.99
CA PHE A 200 0.86 11.08 1.88
C PHE A 200 0.66 10.20 3.11
N THR A 201 1.72 9.81 3.78
CA THR A 201 1.70 8.88 4.92
C THR A 201 0.94 9.43 6.11
N ARG A 202 1.00 10.75 6.36
CA ARG A 202 0.23 11.40 7.42
C ARG A 202 -1.28 11.38 7.12
N SER A 203 -1.69 11.78 5.90
CA SER A 203 -3.09 11.74 5.48
C SER A 203 -3.63 10.31 5.51
N TYR A 204 -2.82 9.34 5.11
CA TYR A 204 -3.15 7.92 5.17
C TYR A 204 -3.36 7.44 6.62
N ALA A 205 -2.46 7.79 7.55
CA ALA A 205 -2.60 7.48 8.96
C ALA A 205 -3.87 8.08 9.56
N THR A 206 -4.11 9.36 9.33
CA THR A 206 -5.32 10.08 9.81
C THR A 206 -6.60 9.42 9.29
N ARG A 207 -6.60 9.01 8.02
CA ARG A 207 -7.74 8.33 7.42
C ARG A 207 -8.01 6.97 8.07
N LEU A 208 -6.97 6.16 8.29
CA LEU A 208 -7.12 4.86 8.94
C LEU A 208 -7.55 5.00 10.40
N ASP A 209 -7.06 6.02 11.10
CA ASP A 209 -7.46 6.32 12.48
C ASP A 209 -8.98 6.52 12.61
N GLY A 210 -9.58 7.23 11.65
CA GLY A 210 -11.04 7.42 11.60
C GLY A 210 -11.86 6.16 11.26
N LEU A 211 -11.22 5.08 10.80
CA LEU A 211 -11.89 3.85 10.36
C LEU A 211 -11.64 2.66 11.30
N CYS A 212 -10.53 2.67 12.03
CA CYS A 212 -10.08 1.56 12.87
C CYS A 212 -10.53 1.74 14.32
N ARG A 213 -10.50 0.64 15.10
CA ARG A 213 -10.71 0.66 16.55
C ARG A 213 -9.43 0.91 17.33
N ILE A 214 -8.29 0.51 16.75
CA ILE A 214 -6.96 0.85 17.25
C ILE A 214 -6.62 2.26 16.79
N ALA A 215 -5.85 3.01 17.57
CA ALA A 215 -5.33 4.30 17.15
C ALA A 215 -4.30 4.14 16.04
N VAL A 216 -4.40 4.93 14.97
CA VAL A 216 -3.46 4.86 13.85
C VAL A 216 -2.76 6.20 13.66
N LYS A 217 -1.45 6.20 13.59
CA LYS A 217 -0.65 7.41 13.43
C LYS A 217 0.58 7.19 12.55
N GLU A 218 1.09 8.27 12.00
CA GLU A 218 2.43 8.29 11.45
C GLU A 218 3.44 8.19 12.61
N ALA A 219 4.44 7.30 12.47
CA ALA A 219 5.43 7.04 13.51
C ALA A 219 6.33 8.26 13.78
N VAL A 220 6.70 8.47 15.04
CA VAL A 220 7.64 9.48 15.48
C VAL A 220 8.87 8.81 16.10
N ASP A 221 10.08 9.35 15.84
CA ASP A 221 11.30 8.76 16.40
C ASP A 221 11.31 8.76 17.93
N GLY A 222 11.68 7.62 18.51
CA GLY A 222 11.81 7.42 19.93
C GLY A 222 10.50 7.18 20.68
N GLU A 223 9.34 7.16 20.02
CA GLU A 223 8.09 6.90 20.72
C GLU A 223 7.92 5.42 21.11
N ARG A 224 7.18 5.18 22.20
CA ARG A 224 6.88 3.82 22.65
C ARG A 224 5.88 3.14 21.73
N VAL A 225 6.18 1.90 21.38
CA VAL A 225 5.29 1.02 20.63
C VAL A 225 4.31 0.38 21.61
N LEU A 226 3.03 0.79 21.55
CA LEU A 226 1.99 0.43 22.53
C LEU A 226 0.92 -0.47 21.89
N PRO A 227 0.37 -1.44 22.62
CA PRO A 227 -0.85 -2.14 22.21
C PRO A 227 -1.98 -1.18 21.88
N GLY A 228 -2.90 -1.59 21.01
CA GLY A 228 -3.99 -0.75 20.54
C GLY A 228 -3.58 0.39 19.59
N HIS A 229 -2.33 0.37 19.09
CA HIS A 229 -1.82 1.39 18.18
C HIS A 229 -1.21 0.79 16.92
N ALA A 230 -1.37 1.47 15.79
CA ALA A 230 -0.67 1.20 14.55
C ALA A 230 0.21 2.40 14.15
N TYR A 231 1.45 2.11 13.79
CA TYR A 231 2.49 3.07 13.46
C TYR A 231 2.87 2.94 12.00
N ILE A 232 2.60 3.98 11.20
CA ILE A 232 2.90 4.01 9.76
C ILE A 232 4.24 4.67 9.53
N ALA A 233 5.11 4.06 8.77
CA ALA A 233 6.40 4.62 8.39
C ALA A 233 6.22 5.95 7.64
N PRO A 234 6.87 7.06 8.07
CA PRO A 234 6.82 8.30 7.33
C PRO A 234 7.45 8.17 5.94
N GLY A 235 6.81 8.76 4.94
CA GLY A 235 7.36 8.81 3.59
C GLY A 235 8.71 9.54 3.56
N GLY A 236 9.68 8.97 2.84
CA GLY A 236 11.03 9.52 2.76
C GLY A 236 11.94 9.20 3.96
N LEU A 237 11.48 8.43 4.94
CA LEU A 237 12.26 7.97 6.09
C LEU A 237 12.07 6.46 6.29
N HIS A 238 12.98 5.80 6.99
CA HIS A 238 12.86 4.39 7.34
C HIS A 238 12.29 4.22 8.76
N LEU A 239 11.37 3.28 8.92
CA LEU A 239 10.84 2.84 10.22
C LEU A 239 11.50 1.54 10.64
N SER A 240 11.90 1.46 11.89
CA SER A 240 12.41 0.24 12.53
C SER A 240 11.96 0.17 13.99
N VAL A 241 12.14 -0.98 14.64
CA VAL A 241 11.89 -1.17 16.07
C VAL A 241 13.21 -1.34 16.81
N GLU A 242 13.28 -0.76 18.02
CA GLU A 242 14.41 -0.90 18.94
C GLU A 242 13.91 -1.31 20.32
N ARG A 243 14.71 -2.04 21.09
CA ARG A 243 14.40 -2.40 22.47
C ARG A 243 15.07 -1.42 23.43
N SER A 244 14.30 -0.89 24.38
CA SER A 244 14.79 -0.04 25.47
C SER A 244 14.27 -0.59 26.80
N GLY A 245 15.12 -1.36 27.48
CA GLY A 245 14.73 -2.11 28.67
C GLY A 245 13.57 -3.08 28.38
N ALA A 246 12.47 -2.92 29.08
CA ALA A 246 11.24 -3.71 28.89
C ALA A 246 10.32 -3.18 27.77
N ASN A 247 10.66 -2.05 27.13
CA ASN A 247 9.81 -1.41 26.13
C ASN A 247 10.36 -1.57 24.73
N TYR A 248 9.48 -1.47 23.73
CA TYR A 248 9.83 -1.28 22.33
C TYR A 248 9.62 0.18 21.93
N LEU A 249 10.55 0.72 21.15
CA LEU A 249 10.51 2.08 20.63
C LEU A 249 10.47 2.03 19.10
N ALA A 250 9.67 2.88 18.49
CA ALA A 250 9.74 3.18 17.08
C ALA A 250 10.99 4.03 16.78
N ARG A 251 11.74 3.67 15.75
CA ARG A 251 12.86 4.47 15.25
C ARG A 251 12.58 4.92 13.83
N VAL A 252 12.56 6.22 13.66
CA VAL A 252 12.34 6.87 12.35
C VAL A 252 13.64 7.58 11.98
N ARG A 253 14.30 7.11 10.93
CA ARG A 253 15.61 7.64 10.53
C ARG A 253 15.70 7.86 9.03
N ASP A 254 16.48 8.85 8.66
CA ASP A 254 16.92 9.03 7.28
C ASP A 254 17.95 7.95 6.91
N GLY A 255 18.13 7.71 5.63
CA GLY A 255 19.08 6.75 5.07
C GLY A 255 18.93 6.64 3.56
N GLU A 256 19.81 5.88 2.93
CA GLU A 256 19.71 5.58 1.50
C GLU A 256 18.49 4.69 1.22
N PRO A 257 17.86 4.81 0.06
CA PRO A 257 16.79 3.91 -0.36
C PRO A 257 17.28 2.46 -0.36
N VAL A 258 16.53 1.56 0.30
CA VAL A 258 16.79 0.12 0.28
C VAL A 258 15.81 -0.55 -0.67
N ASN A 259 16.31 -1.39 -1.58
CA ASN A 259 15.53 -1.98 -2.67
C ASN A 259 14.79 -0.91 -3.52
N ARG A 260 15.37 0.29 -3.67
CA ARG A 260 14.80 1.50 -4.32
C ARG A 260 13.63 2.15 -3.56
N HIS A 261 13.38 1.78 -2.30
CA HIS A 261 12.27 2.29 -1.51
C HIS A 261 12.73 2.99 -0.23
N LYS A 262 12.07 4.09 0.09
CA LYS A 262 12.19 4.83 1.33
C LYS A 262 10.83 5.47 1.68
N PRO A 263 10.08 4.86 2.65
CA PRO A 263 10.44 3.74 3.54
C PRO A 263 10.60 2.40 2.81
N SER A 264 11.39 1.49 3.42
CA SER A 264 11.58 0.11 2.95
C SER A 264 11.04 -0.90 3.97
N VAL A 265 10.33 -1.91 3.47
CA VAL A 265 9.83 -3.05 4.26
C VAL A 265 10.99 -3.89 4.78
N GLU A 266 12.07 -4.00 4.00
CA GLU A 266 13.29 -4.73 4.41
C GLU A 266 13.83 -4.22 5.75
N ILE A 267 13.96 -2.90 5.92
CA ILE A 267 14.48 -2.27 7.15
C ILE A 267 13.57 -2.58 8.35
N LEU A 268 12.25 -2.46 8.16
CA LEU A 268 11.29 -2.74 9.23
C LEU A 268 11.38 -4.21 9.66
N PHE A 269 11.36 -5.13 8.70
CA PHE A 269 11.34 -6.57 8.99
C PHE A 269 12.68 -7.09 9.51
N GLU A 270 13.82 -6.56 9.06
CA GLU A 270 15.13 -6.86 9.66
C GLU A 270 15.19 -6.47 11.14
N SER A 271 14.66 -5.29 11.48
CA SER A 271 14.59 -4.86 12.87
C SER A 271 13.65 -5.75 13.70
N ALA A 272 12.52 -6.17 13.13
CA ALA A 272 11.60 -7.10 13.77
C ALA A 272 12.25 -8.46 14.07
N ALA A 273 12.97 -9.03 13.10
CA ALA A 273 13.71 -10.28 13.27
C ALA A 273 14.72 -10.20 14.42
N ARG A 274 15.53 -9.14 14.41
CA ARG A 274 16.61 -8.96 15.37
C ARG A 274 16.14 -8.64 16.79
N VAL A 275 15.07 -7.82 16.93
CA VAL A 275 14.69 -7.20 18.21
C VAL A 275 13.52 -7.91 18.86
N VAL A 276 12.53 -8.35 18.06
CA VAL A 276 11.26 -8.92 18.55
C VAL A 276 11.26 -10.45 18.44
N GLY A 277 11.88 -10.99 17.39
CA GLY A 277 12.07 -12.43 17.22
C GLY A 277 10.76 -13.22 17.25
N PRO A 278 10.62 -14.23 18.16
CA PRO A 278 9.43 -15.09 18.19
C PRO A 278 8.15 -14.38 18.62
N ASN A 279 8.25 -13.15 19.10
CA ASN A 279 7.10 -12.31 19.44
C ASN A 279 6.60 -11.46 18.26
N ALA A 280 7.28 -11.47 17.13
CA ALA A 280 6.84 -10.80 15.91
C ALA A 280 5.85 -11.67 15.12
N LEU A 281 4.87 -11.01 14.50
CA LEU A 281 4.02 -11.58 13.45
C LEU A 281 4.22 -10.76 12.19
N GLY A 282 4.66 -11.41 11.10
CA GLY A 282 4.90 -10.75 9.81
C GLY A 282 3.73 -10.91 8.87
N VAL A 283 3.37 -9.85 8.15
CA VAL A 283 2.35 -9.87 7.10
C VAL A 283 2.90 -9.20 5.86
N MET A 284 2.95 -9.91 4.75
CA MET A 284 3.30 -9.36 3.45
C MET A 284 2.04 -9.24 2.60
N LEU A 285 1.65 -8.01 2.29
CA LEU A 285 0.49 -7.69 1.47
C LEU A 285 0.89 -7.37 0.02
N THR A 286 -0.13 -7.19 -0.81
CA THR A 286 0.00 -6.82 -2.22
C THR A 286 1.04 -5.73 -2.47
N GLY A 287 1.82 -5.87 -3.52
CA GLY A 287 2.84 -4.92 -3.94
C GLY A 287 3.75 -5.46 -5.03
N MET A 288 4.43 -4.57 -5.74
CA MET A 288 5.42 -4.93 -6.77
C MET A 288 6.81 -5.13 -6.15
N GLY A 289 7.60 -6.01 -6.77
CA GLY A 289 9.00 -6.24 -6.40
C GLY A 289 9.17 -7.25 -5.27
N GLY A 290 10.31 -7.19 -4.59
CA GLY A 290 10.71 -8.16 -3.56
C GLY A 290 11.18 -7.50 -2.25
N ASP A 291 10.89 -6.21 -2.05
CA ASP A 291 11.27 -5.52 -0.81
C ASP A 291 10.62 -6.16 0.41
N GLY A 292 11.42 -6.48 1.41
CA GLY A 292 11.01 -7.17 2.63
C GLY A 292 10.97 -8.71 2.54
N ALA A 293 11.14 -9.32 1.36
CA ALA A 293 11.06 -10.77 1.23
C ALA A 293 12.22 -11.47 1.98
N ARG A 294 13.44 -10.97 1.84
CA ARG A 294 14.63 -11.49 2.54
C ARG A 294 14.52 -11.28 4.05
N ALA A 295 14.13 -10.08 4.47
CA ALA A 295 13.97 -9.77 5.88
C ALA A 295 12.82 -10.55 6.53
N MET A 296 11.72 -10.81 5.80
CA MET A 296 10.65 -11.70 6.28
C MET A 296 11.15 -13.14 6.48
N ARG A 297 12.10 -13.61 5.65
CA ARG A 297 12.75 -14.89 5.88
C ARG A 297 13.60 -14.86 7.16
N LEU A 298 14.34 -13.78 7.42
CA LEU A 298 15.07 -13.60 8.69
C LEU A 298 14.09 -13.58 9.89
N MET A 299 12.92 -12.97 9.76
CA MET A 299 11.89 -13.04 10.80
C MET A 299 11.47 -14.49 11.08
N ARG A 300 11.22 -15.28 10.02
CA ARG A 300 10.89 -16.71 10.17
C ARG A 300 12.00 -17.48 10.89
N ASP A 301 13.23 -17.28 10.49
CA ASP A 301 14.40 -17.94 11.09
C ASP A 301 14.59 -17.53 12.56
N ALA A 302 14.18 -16.31 12.94
CA ALA A 302 14.15 -15.82 14.31
C ALA A 302 12.92 -16.31 15.12
N GLY A 303 12.07 -17.16 14.55
CA GLY A 303 10.90 -17.76 15.22
C GLY A 303 9.60 -16.98 15.10
N SER A 304 9.54 -15.93 14.27
CA SER A 304 8.30 -15.19 13.98
C SER A 304 7.32 -16.05 13.20
N PHE A 305 6.03 -15.78 13.33
CA PHE A 305 4.99 -16.36 12.49
C PHE A 305 4.61 -15.39 11.38
N ASN A 306 4.70 -15.82 10.12
CA ASN A 306 4.56 -14.97 8.95
C ASN A 306 3.43 -15.43 8.02
N ILE A 307 2.64 -14.49 7.53
CA ILE A 307 1.55 -14.67 6.55
C ILE A 307 1.86 -13.87 5.30
N ALA A 308 1.65 -14.45 4.13
CA ALA A 308 1.64 -13.75 2.85
C ALA A 308 0.24 -13.73 2.27
N GLN A 309 -0.15 -12.63 1.65
CA GLN A 309 -1.40 -12.52 0.90
C GLN A 309 -1.35 -13.42 -0.34
N ASP A 310 -2.45 -14.11 -0.67
CA ASP A 310 -2.54 -14.97 -1.85
C ASP A 310 -2.62 -14.17 -3.16
N GLU A 311 -2.36 -14.85 -4.29
CA GLU A 311 -2.38 -14.24 -5.62
C GLU A 311 -3.77 -13.72 -5.99
N ALA A 312 -4.81 -14.48 -5.68
CA ALA A 312 -6.18 -14.19 -6.12
C ALA A 312 -6.75 -12.90 -5.50
N SER A 313 -6.32 -12.54 -4.29
CA SER A 313 -6.76 -11.32 -3.62
C SER A 313 -5.79 -10.14 -3.79
N CYS A 314 -4.58 -10.35 -4.31
CA CYS A 314 -3.63 -9.28 -4.61
C CYS A 314 -4.07 -8.42 -5.79
N VAL A 315 -3.88 -7.11 -5.70
CA VAL A 315 -3.88 -6.21 -6.87
C VAL A 315 -2.65 -6.48 -7.71
N VAL A 316 -1.49 -6.67 -7.05
CA VAL A 316 -0.21 -7.03 -7.66
C VAL A 316 0.46 -8.10 -6.82
N PHE A 317 0.61 -9.31 -7.39
CA PHE A 317 1.27 -10.44 -6.72
C PHE A 317 2.78 -10.42 -6.99
N GLY A 318 3.48 -9.46 -6.38
CA GLY A 318 4.95 -9.34 -6.47
C GLY A 318 5.60 -9.57 -5.12
N MET A 319 5.46 -8.66 -4.15
CA MET A 319 6.04 -8.79 -2.81
C MET A 319 5.63 -10.08 -2.10
N PRO A 320 4.36 -10.49 -2.09
CA PRO A 320 3.99 -11.78 -1.51
C PRO A 320 4.62 -12.96 -2.24
N ARG A 321 4.66 -12.94 -3.58
CA ARG A 321 5.30 -14.00 -4.38
C ARG A 321 6.76 -14.19 -4.01
N GLU A 322 7.53 -13.10 -3.92
CA GLU A 322 8.94 -13.15 -3.56
C GLU A 322 9.15 -13.65 -2.11
N ALA A 323 8.28 -13.24 -1.17
CA ALA A 323 8.30 -13.74 0.20
C ALA A 323 7.99 -15.25 0.28
N ILE A 324 7.03 -15.73 -0.51
CA ILE A 324 6.69 -17.16 -0.63
C ILE A 324 7.86 -17.94 -1.25
N ALA A 325 8.44 -17.43 -2.34
CA ALA A 325 9.57 -18.04 -3.03
C ALA A 325 10.82 -18.13 -2.13
N ALA A 326 11.05 -17.13 -1.27
CA ALA A 326 12.11 -17.14 -0.25
C ALA A 326 11.82 -18.11 0.91
N GLY A 327 10.67 -18.78 0.92
CA GLY A 327 10.25 -19.63 2.04
C GLY A 327 10.01 -18.85 3.33
N ALA A 328 9.64 -17.56 3.24
CA ALA A 328 9.46 -16.68 4.38
C ALA A 328 8.08 -16.79 5.03
N ALA A 329 7.05 -17.14 4.25
CA ALA A 329 5.68 -17.30 4.75
C ALA A 329 5.46 -18.68 5.38
N HIS A 330 4.72 -18.74 6.48
CA HIS A 330 4.19 -19.97 7.06
C HIS A 330 2.85 -20.32 6.42
N GLU A 331 2.04 -19.31 6.14
CA GLU A 331 0.73 -19.45 5.54
C GLU A 331 0.55 -18.44 4.41
N VAL A 332 -0.19 -18.85 3.38
CA VAL A 332 -0.61 -17.99 2.27
C VAL A 332 -2.13 -17.93 2.32
N LEU A 333 -2.69 -16.74 2.51
CA LEU A 333 -4.10 -16.57 2.80
C LEU A 333 -4.74 -15.49 1.92
N PRO A 334 -6.03 -15.65 1.58
CA PRO A 334 -6.82 -14.57 1.03
C PRO A 334 -6.85 -13.35 1.98
N LEU A 335 -6.84 -12.15 1.44
CA LEU A 335 -6.79 -10.90 2.21
C LEU A 335 -7.82 -10.86 3.35
N GLN A 336 -9.06 -11.27 3.06
CA GLN A 336 -10.17 -11.24 4.01
C GLN A 336 -9.98 -12.15 5.23
N ASP A 337 -9.08 -13.13 5.17
CA ASP A 337 -8.87 -14.12 6.22
C ASP A 337 -7.65 -13.79 7.09
N ILE A 338 -6.77 -12.87 6.65
CA ILE A 338 -5.52 -12.53 7.33
C ILE A 338 -5.79 -11.99 8.74
N ALA A 339 -6.71 -11.05 8.91
CA ALA A 339 -7.01 -10.48 10.22
C ALA A 339 -7.57 -11.54 11.20
N ALA A 340 -8.48 -12.39 10.75
CA ALA A 340 -9.02 -13.47 11.57
C ALA A 340 -7.93 -14.45 12.01
N ARG A 341 -7.00 -14.78 11.11
CA ARG A 341 -5.88 -15.67 11.41
C ARG A 341 -4.87 -15.06 12.38
N LEU A 342 -4.57 -13.74 12.24
CA LEU A 342 -3.76 -13.02 13.22
C LEU A 342 -4.39 -13.08 14.62
N ILE A 343 -5.69 -12.81 14.73
CA ILE A 343 -6.43 -12.84 16.00
C ILE A 343 -6.41 -14.25 16.62
N GLU A 344 -6.63 -15.29 15.82
CA GLU A 344 -6.56 -16.67 16.28
C GLU A 344 -5.16 -17.02 16.81
N ARG A 345 -4.11 -16.64 16.07
CA ARG A 345 -2.72 -16.87 16.48
C ARG A 345 -2.37 -16.18 17.80
N LEU A 346 -2.86 -14.95 17.98
CA LEU A 346 -2.66 -14.19 19.20
C LEU A 346 -3.35 -14.85 20.40
N ARG A 347 -4.57 -15.36 20.22
CA ARG A 347 -5.32 -16.08 21.28
C ARG A 347 -4.65 -17.40 21.68
N SER A 348 -4.20 -18.18 20.73
CA SER A 348 -3.53 -19.47 21.00
C SER A 348 -2.25 -19.32 21.80
N THR A 349 -1.50 -18.22 21.61
CA THR A 349 -0.29 -17.94 22.37
C THR A 349 -0.54 -17.36 23.76
N ALA A 350 -1.69 -16.72 23.99
CA ALA A 350 -2.09 -16.23 25.33
C ALA A 350 -2.45 -17.40 26.27
N GLY A 351 -3.10 -18.45 25.77
CA GLY A 351 -3.47 -19.64 26.57
C GLY A 351 -2.28 -20.46 27.08
N LEU A 352 -1.15 -20.44 26.35
CA LEU A 352 0.07 -21.14 26.77
C LEU A 352 0.84 -20.42 27.91
N ALA A 353 0.66 -19.11 28.04
CA ALA A 353 1.29 -18.31 29.11
C ALA A 353 0.59 -18.48 30.47
N THR A 354 -0.72 -18.79 30.48
CA THR A 354 -1.51 -19.00 31.71
C THR A 354 -1.40 -20.42 32.28
N SER A 355 -0.88 -21.40 31.53
CA SER A 355 -0.69 -22.77 32.02
C SER A 355 0.69 -23.04 32.63
N ARG A 356 1.50 -22.05 32.87
CA ARG A 356 2.84 -22.14 33.48
C ARG A 356 2.95 -21.40 34.83
N VAL A 357 1.85 -21.33 35.59
CA VAL A 357 1.86 -20.86 36.99
C VAL A 357 1.47 -22.03 37.89
#